data_7cdeb1760e26073b5a24a19cc300e0a7
#
_entry.id   7cdeb1760e26073b5a24a19cc300e0a7
#
_cell.length_a   1.000
_cell.length_b   1.000
_cell.length_c   1.000
_cell.angle_alpha   90.00
_cell.angle_beta   90.00
_cell.angle_gamma   90.00
#
_symmetry.space_group_name_H-M   'P 1'
#
loop_
_entity.id
_entity.type
_entity.pdbx_description
1 polymer ?
#
loop_
_entity_poly.entity_id
_entity_poly.type
_entity_poly.pdbx_seq_one_letter_code
_entity_poly.pdbx_strand_id
1 'polypeptide(L)'
;MSKPNDQGHTMTRRALLLTVLLVSSTVQRVSAQRPPQISPRPNALVAKQELLKLTGNKEAEPGKDVHMLWLYGPEDHGGGAHDYIRIKELFVPMLRTIPRVTVDEAFQFPSQTQFDKADLLIQFLHMPDLTEKQLQMYKSFVEHGGGVVSIHESCIMRPVKRAAIYAECIGCSWKGNKESKWSKFDHSYPLFLNTEHPAFVGLPKSIRFNDESYWNLLTRDKVEVIAALAPKSLESDVSFSEVLKAEDARSHAFWTYQSGKGRVFGTTTGHYTYTYYDPMYRLLLMRGLAWTLNE
;
A
#
# COMPACT_ATOMS: atom_id res chain seq x y z
N MET A 1 24.82 84.87 -34.92
CA MET A 1 23.68 85.80 -34.89
C MET A 1 22.45 84.92 -34.75
N SER A 2 21.69 85.16 -33.76
CA SER A 2 20.32 84.82 -33.38
C SER A 2 20.22 84.06 -32.05
N LYS A 3 19.48 84.69 -31.20
CA LYS A 3 19.31 84.46 -29.80
C LYS A 3 18.47 83.21 -29.49
N PRO A 4 18.59 82.73 -28.32
CA PRO A 4 17.78 81.57 -27.85
C PRO A 4 16.37 82.01 -27.36
N ASN A 5 15.44 81.19 -27.57
CA ASN A 5 14.07 81.37 -27.09
C ASN A 5 13.90 80.60 -25.82
N ASP A 6 13.60 81.32 -24.77
CA ASP A 6 13.25 80.88 -23.47
C ASP A 6 11.78 80.42 -23.48
N GLN A 7 11.52 79.16 -23.15
CA GLN A 7 10.15 78.70 -22.83
C GLN A 7 10.17 77.84 -21.57
N GLY A 8 9.66 78.47 -20.55
CA GLY A 8 9.44 77.82 -19.24
C GLY A 8 8.53 76.60 -19.30
N HIS A 9 9.04 75.58 -18.81
CA HIS A 9 8.22 74.37 -18.55
C HIS A 9 7.76 74.31 -17.10
N THR A 10 6.49 74.62 -16.98
CA THR A 10 5.68 74.34 -15.77
C THR A 10 5.79 72.90 -15.33
N MET A 11 6.21 72.65 -14.08
CA MET A 11 6.17 71.35 -13.43
C MET A 11 4.73 70.94 -13.26
N THR A 12 4.25 70.06 -14.09
CA THR A 12 3.04 69.29 -13.84
C THR A 12 3.38 68.12 -12.90
N ARG A 13 2.85 68.18 -11.69
CA ARG A 13 2.87 67.08 -10.74
C ARG A 13 2.14 65.88 -11.38
N ARG A 14 2.91 64.91 -11.87
CA ARG A 14 2.36 63.59 -12.22
C ARG A 14 2.11 62.83 -10.92
N ALA A 15 0.85 62.67 -10.61
CA ALA A 15 0.39 61.74 -9.59
C ALA A 15 0.85 60.34 -9.99
N LEU A 16 1.70 59.75 -9.16
CA LEU A 16 2.10 58.37 -9.25
C LEU A 16 0.91 57.51 -8.75
N LEU A 17 0.06 57.05 -9.67
CA LEU A 17 -0.91 56.02 -9.36
C LEU A 17 -0.14 54.74 -9.09
N LEU A 18 0.02 54.38 -7.82
CA LEU A 18 0.40 53.07 -7.38
C LEU A 18 -0.74 52.11 -7.73
N THR A 19 -0.65 51.44 -8.87
CA THR A 19 -1.50 50.30 -9.17
C THR A 19 -1.03 49.15 -8.31
N VAL A 20 -1.65 48.98 -7.14
CA VAL A 20 -1.51 47.78 -6.33
C VAL A 20 -2.18 46.66 -7.11
N LEU A 21 -1.38 45.89 -7.84
CA LEU A 21 -1.79 44.58 -8.36
C LEU A 21 -2.06 43.70 -7.16
N LEU A 22 -3.31 43.64 -6.74
CA LEU A 22 -3.83 42.57 -5.92
C LEU A 22 -3.70 41.28 -6.75
N VAL A 23 -2.55 40.63 -6.65
CA VAL A 23 -2.42 39.22 -6.99
C VAL A 23 -3.29 38.50 -5.95
N SER A 24 -4.54 38.27 -6.31
CA SER A 24 -5.39 37.32 -5.61
C SER A 24 -4.76 35.94 -5.82
N SER A 25 -3.79 35.59 -4.98
CA SER A 25 -3.41 34.22 -4.77
C SER A 25 -4.66 33.49 -4.29
N THR A 26 -5.41 32.92 -5.21
CA THR A 26 -6.33 31.84 -4.90
C THR A 26 -5.47 30.72 -4.37
N VAL A 27 -5.17 30.79 -3.06
CA VAL A 27 -4.77 29.63 -2.30
C VAL A 27 -5.94 28.66 -2.46
N GLN A 28 -5.84 27.78 -3.42
CA GLN A 28 -6.66 26.58 -3.41
C GLN A 28 -6.39 25.95 -2.05
N ARG A 29 -7.34 26.18 -1.13
CA ARG A 29 -7.40 25.38 0.09
C ARG A 29 -7.54 23.95 -0.40
N VAL A 30 -6.43 23.24 -0.50
CA VAL A 30 -6.46 21.80 -0.43
C VAL A 30 -7.24 21.52 0.82
N SER A 31 -8.51 21.12 0.64
CA SER A 31 -9.34 20.68 1.73
C SER A 31 -8.56 19.55 2.37
N ALA A 32 -7.86 19.84 3.44
CA ALA A 32 -7.30 18.81 4.30
C ALA A 32 -8.51 17.97 4.71
N GLN A 33 -8.72 16.86 4.05
CA GLN A 33 -9.73 15.89 4.47
C GLN A 33 -9.41 15.63 5.93
N ARG A 34 -10.36 16.00 6.81
CA ARG A 34 -10.24 15.65 8.22
C ARG A 34 -9.92 14.17 8.27
N PRO A 35 -8.84 13.77 8.95
CA PRO A 35 -8.61 12.36 9.17
C PRO A 35 -9.91 11.79 9.71
N PRO A 36 -10.35 10.62 9.25
CA PRO A 36 -11.56 10.00 9.76
C PRO A 36 -11.45 10.01 11.28
N GLN A 37 -12.54 10.40 11.96
CA GLN A 37 -12.55 10.38 13.42
C GLN A 37 -12.18 8.96 13.82
N ILE A 38 -11.00 8.83 14.43
CA ILE A 38 -10.51 7.54 14.92
C ILE A 38 -11.51 7.15 16.00
N SER A 39 -12.32 6.14 15.73
CA SER A 39 -13.15 5.53 16.76
C SER A 39 -12.26 5.24 17.98
N PRO A 40 -12.71 5.49 19.21
CA PRO A 40 -11.90 5.26 20.38
C PRO A 40 -11.33 3.86 20.31
N ARG A 41 -10.01 3.75 20.54
CA ARG A 41 -9.28 2.48 20.43
C ARG A 41 -10.03 1.43 21.26
N PRO A 42 -10.46 0.31 20.69
CA PRO A 42 -10.97 -0.79 21.49
C PRO A 42 -9.89 -1.13 22.53
N ASN A 43 -10.30 -1.37 23.75
CA ASN A 43 -9.40 -1.83 24.80
C ASN A 43 -8.65 -3.07 24.24
N ALA A 44 -7.34 -3.14 24.43
CA ALA A 44 -6.51 -4.22 23.90
C ALA A 44 -7.03 -5.62 24.28
N LEU A 45 -7.71 -5.74 25.44
CA LEU A 45 -8.40 -6.94 25.86
C LEU A 45 -9.59 -7.29 24.97
N VAL A 46 -10.38 -6.30 24.55
CA VAL A 46 -11.54 -6.50 23.67
C VAL A 46 -11.05 -6.89 22.28
N ALA A 47 -10.01 -6.23 21.77
CA ALA A 47 -9.39 -6.57 20.50
C ALA A 47 -8.83 -8.01 20.51
N LYS A 48 -8.20 -8.44 21.61
CA LYS A 48 -7.74 -9.82 21.78
C LYS A 48 -8.88 -10.82 21.80
N GLN A 49 -9.97 -10.52 22.51
CA GLN A 49 -11.14 -11.40 22.59
C GLN A 49 -11.90 -11.50 21.26
N GLU A 50 -12.00 -10.39 20.51
CA GLU A 50 -12.58 -10.40 19.17
C GLU A 50 -11.69 -11.15 18.17
N LEU A 51 -10.38 -10.99 18.26
CA LEU A 51 -9.43 -11.75 17.46
C LEU A 51 -9.54 -13.26 17.74
N LEU A 52 -9.62 -13.66 19.01
CA LEU A 52 -9.81 -15.06 19.41
C LEU A 52 -11.14 -15.62 18.90
N LYS A 53 -12.23 -14.84 18.93
CA LYS A 53 -13.51 -15.26 18.33
C LYS A 53 -13.40 -15.45 16.82
N LEU A 54 -12.72 -14.56 16.13
CA LEU A 54 -12.49 -14.62 14.68
C LEU A 54 -11.56 -15.79 14.29
N THR A 55 -10.65 -16.19 15.15
CA THR A 55 -9.76 -17.34 14.95
C THR A 55 -10.34 -18.67 15.46
N GLY A 56 -11.60 -18.66 15.91
CA GLY A 56 -12.30 -19.87 16.37
C GLY A 56 -11.86 -20.38 17.74
N ASN A 57 -11.35 -19.50 18.62
CA ASN A 57 -10.90 -19.83 20.00
C ASN A 57 -9.87 -20.98 20.08
N LYS A 58 -9.21 -21.32 19.00
CA LYS A 58 -8.07 -22.23 19.07
C LYS A 58 -6.90 -21.47 19.67
N GLU A 59 -6.49 -21.85 20.87
CA GLU A 59 -5.15 -21.54 21.32
C GLU A 59 -4.20 -22.09 20.27
N ALA A 60 -3.40 -21.21 19.66
CA ALA A 60 -2.41 -21.67 18.71
C ALA A 60 -1.50 -22.64 19.46
N GLU A 61 -1.36 -23.86 18.94
CA GLU A 61 -0.27 -24.75 19.34
C GLU A 61 1.01 -23.93 19.36
N PRO A 62 1.95 -24.17 20.29
CA PRO A 62 3.19 -23.42 20.34
C PRO A 62 3.90 -23.57 19.00
N GLY A 63 3.70 -22.57 18.17
CA GLY A 63 4.19 -22.56 16.80
C GLY A 63 5.72 -22.56 16.75
N LYS A 64 6.26 -22.81 15.58
CA LYS A 64 7.67 -22.63 15.23
C LYS A 64 8.11 -21.19 15.53
N ASP A 65 9.39 -20.99 15.88
CA ASP A 65 9.97 -19.66 15.89
C ASP A 65 9.92 -19.07 14.48
N VAL A 66 9.51 -17.82 14.36
CA VAL A 66 9.37 -17.11 13.09
C VAL A 66 10.26 -15.89 13.08
N HIS A 67 11.08 -15.79 12.06
CA HIS A 67 11.94 -14.63 11.83
C HIS A 67 11.38 -13.81 10.66
N MET A 68 10.85 -12.64 10.99
CA MET A 68 10.31 -11.69 10.01
C MET A 68 11.36 -10.64 9.68
N LEU A 69 11.36 -10.19 8.43
CA LEU A 69 12.20 -9.10 7.97
C LEU A 69 11.33 -8.01 7.35
N TRP A 70 11.29 -6.83 7.99
CA TRP A 70 10.58 -5.67 7.49
C TRP A 70 11.47 -4.85 6.56
N LEU A 71 11.06 -4.71 5.30
CA LEU A 71 11.74 -3.88 4.31
C LEU A 71 11.04 -2.51 4.23
N TYR A 72 11.82 -1.46 4.30
CA TYR A 72 11.38 -0.08 4.15
C TYR A 72 12.36 0.73 3.31
N GLY A 73 11.94 1.88 2.80
CA GLY A 73 12.74 2.75 1.93
C GLY A 73 12.71 4.21 2.36
N PRO A 74 13.36 5.07 1.58
CA PRO A 74 13.24 6.51 1.76
C PRO A 74 11.82 6.95 1.41
N GLU A 75 11.35 7.99 2.11
CA GLU A 75 10.09 8.65 1.80
C GLU A 75 10.15 9.23 0.37
N ASP A 76 9.10 9.02 -0.41
CA ASP A 76 9.02 9.47 -1.81
C ASP A 76 7.76 10.29 -2.12
N HIS A 77 6.91 10.49 -1.12
CA HIS A 77 5.71 11.31 -1.16
C HIS A 77 5.69 12.33 -0.02
N GLY A 78 4.78 13.29 -0.12
CA GLY A 78 4.51 14.21 1.00
C GLY A 78 3.87 13.50 2.19
N GLY A 79 3.98 14.08 3.38
CA GLY A 79 3.49 13.50 4.63
C GLY A 79 2.03 13.04 4.55
N GLY A 80 1.78 11.84 5.07
CA GLY A 80 0.46 11.18 5.04
C GLY A 80 0.25 10.20 3.91
N ALA A 81 1.24 10.04 3.02
CA ALA A 81 1.27 9.03 1.97
C ALA A 81 2.67 8.42 1.89
N HIS A 82 2.76 7.12 1.62
CA HIS A 82 4.03 6.37 1.57
C HIS A 82 4.95 6.59 2.78
N ASP A 83 4.38 6.81 3.95
CA ASP A 83 5.13 7.01 5.20
C ASP A 83 5.78 5.68 5.65
N TYR A 84 6.73 5.18 4.87
CA TYR A 84 7.37 3.86 5.07
C TYR A 84 7.98 3.70 6.44
N ILE A 85 8.68 4.73 6.91
CA ILE A 85 9.33 4.74 8.22
C ILE A 85 8.29 4.72 9.33
N ARG A 86 7.29 5.58 9.24
CA ARG A 86 6.23 5.68 10.26
C ARG A 86 5.39 4.41 10.37
N ILE A 87 5.07 3.77 9.24
CA ILE A 87 4.32 2.52 9.24
C ILE A 87 5.17 1.37 9.79
N LYS A 88 6.45 1.34 9.47
CA LYS A 88 7.40 0.42 10.11
C LYS A 88 7.41 0.60 11.64
N GLU A 89 7.52 1.84 12.13
CA GLU A 89 7.50 2.15 13.55
C GLU A 89 6.18 1.79 14.25
N LEU A 90 5.09 1.73 13.50
CA LEU A 90 3.80 1.27 14.00
C LEU A 90 3.72 -0.26 14.09
N PHE A 91 4.16 -0.96 13.04
CA PHE A 91 3.95 -2.40 12.91
C PHE A 91 5.05 -3.24 13.55
N VAL A 92 6.31 -2.87 13.44
CA VAL A 92 7.42 -3.67 13.97
C VAL A 92 7.32 -3.89 15.49
N PRO A 93 7.06 -2.85 16.31
CA PRO A 93 6.85 -3.09 17.74
C PRO A 93 5.64 -3.97 18.04
N MET A 94 4.55 -3.84 17.27
CA MET A 94 3.36 -4.68 17.41
C MET A 94 3.66 -6.14 17.08
N LEU A 95 4.36 -6.41 16.00
CA LEU A 95 4.75 -7.77 15.59
C LEU A 95 5.69 -8.42 16.61
N ARG A 96 6.61 -7.65 17.20
CA ARG A 96 7.51 -8.14 18.27
C ARG A 96 6.80 -8.54 19.56
N THR A 97 5.51 -8.17 19.73
CA THR A 97 4.70 -8.65 20.88
C THR A 97 4.14 -10.06 20.67
N ILE A 98 4.20 -10.60 19.46
CA ILE A 98 3.71 -11.93 19.15
C ILE A 98 4.72 -12.95 19.70
N PRO A 99 4.30 -13.92 20.52
CA PRO A 99 5.21 -14.93 21.04
C PRO A 99 5.93 -15.68 19.91
N ARG A 100 7.24 -15.92 20.10
CA ARG A 100 8.11 -16.65 19.16
C ARG A 100 8.31 -15.95 17.80
N VAL A 101 8.01 -14.67 17.71
CA VAL A 101 8.28 -13.83 16.54
C VAL A 101 9.44 -12.89 16.83
N THR A 102 10.45 -12.93 15.97
CA THR A 102 11.51 -11.92 15.90
C THR A 102 11.33 -11.10 14.66
N VAL A 103 11.64 -9.80 14.72
CA VAL A 103 11.51 -8.90 13.57
C VAL A 103 12.78 -8.09 13.43
N ASP A 104 13.51 -8.33 12.34
CA ASP A 104 14.60 -7.49 11.87
C ASP A 104 14.11 -6.47 10.84
N GLU A 105 14.94 -5.49 10.55
CA GLU A 105 14.64 -4.40 9.63
C GLU A 105 15.74 -4.32 8.57
N ALA A 106 15.35 -4.07 7.31
CA ALA A 106 16.28 -3.82 6.23
C ALA A 106 15.87 -2.57 5.44
N PHE A 107 16.85 -1.69 5.21
CA PHE A 107 16.63 -0.51 4.37
C PHE A 107 16.84 -0.88 2.90
N GLN A 108 15.84 -0.64 2.09
CA GLN A 108 15.76 -0.91 0.64
C GLN A 108 15.87 -2.39 0.27
N PHE A 109 17.00 -3.03 0.44
CA PHE A 109 17.21 -4.42 0.06
C PHE A 109 18.02 -5.19 1.10
N PRO A 110 17.61 -6.42 1.46
CA PRO A 110 18.29 -7.21 2.47
C PRO A 110 19.68 -7.69 2.03
N SER A 111 20.56 -7.88 2.99
CA SER A 111 21.78 -8.67 2.80
C SER A 111 21.46 -10.16 2.67
N GLN A 112 22.40 -10.94 2.14
CA GLN A 112 22.27 -12.39 2.07
C GLN A 112 22.01 -13.00 3.44
N THR A 113 22.74 -12.57 4.46
CA THR A 113 22.57 -13.07 5.83
C THR A 113 21.17 -12.80 6.40
N GLN A 114 20.53 -11.70 5.99
CA GLN A 114 19.16 -11.39 6.39
C GLN A 114 18.16 -12.30 5.67
N PHE A 115 18.36 -12.55 4.36
CA PHE A 115 17.55 -13.53 3.63
C PHE A 115 17.67 -14.94 4.21
N ASP A 116 18.89 -15.37 4.53
CA ASP A 116 19.14 -16.72 5.04
C ASP A 116 18.47 -17.00 6.39
N LYS A 117 18.18 -15.95 7.16
CA LYS A 117 17.50 -16.04 8.46
C LYS A 117 15.99 -15.87 8.38
N ALA A 118 15.51 -15.15 7.36
CA ALA A 118 14.11 -14.77 7.30
C ALA A 118 13.20 -15.94 6.88
N ASP A 119 12.10 -16.12 7.58
CA ASP A 119 10.97 -16.95 7.14
C ASP A 119 9.97 -16.13 6.32
N LEU A 120 9.89 -14.81 6.58
CA LEU A 120 8.93 -13.90 5.96
C LEU A 120 9.52 -12.52 5.70
N LEU A 121 9.34 -12.02 4.48
CA LEU A 121 9.54 -10.61 4.13
C LEU A 121 8.23 -9.85 4.21
N ILE A 122 8.23 -8.72 4.89
CA ILE A 122 7.15 -7.73 4.83
C ILE A 122 7.73 -6.50 4.16
N GLN A 123 7.25 -6.18 2.98
CA GLN A 123 7.81 -5.09 2.19
C GLN A 123 6.78 -3.96 2.00
N PHE A 124 7.13 -2.80 2.51
CA PHE A 124 6.42 -1.55 2.28
C PHE A 124 7.42 -0.45 1.96
N LEU A 125 7.68 -0.27 0.68
CA LEU A 125 8.66 0.69 0.16
C LEU A 125 8.45 0.89 -1.35
N HIS A 126 9.00 1.97 -1.88
CA HIS A 126 9.31 2.06 -3.29
C HIS A 126 10.47 1.11 -3.60
N MET A 127 10.21 0.06 -4.36
CA MET A 127 11.26 -0.93 -4.67
C MET A 127 12.41 -0.27 -5.42
N PRO A 128 13.65 -0.41 -4.94
CA PRO A 128 14.82 0.10 -5.63
C PRO A 128 15.06 -0.64 -6.94
N ASP A 129 15.92 -0.09 -7.76
CA ASP A 129 16.36 -0.71 -9.01
C ASP A 129 17.24 -1.93 -8.71
N LEU A 130 16.61 -3.09 -8.55
CA LEU A 130 17.33 -4.32 -8.20
C LEU A 130 18.21 -4.78 -9.36
N THR A 131 19.44 -5.15 -9.03
CA THR A 131 20.34 -5.85 -9.95
C THR A 131 19.82 -7.26 -10.25
N GLU A 132 20.29 -7.88 -11.30
CA GLU A 132 19.94 -9.29 -11.62
C GLU A 132 20.31 -10.22 -10.46
N LYS A 133 21.47 -10.01 -9.83
CA LYS A 133 21.88 -10.78 -8.65
C LYS A 133 20.87 -10.63 -7.49
N GLN A 134 20.41 -9.44 -7.22
CA GLN A 134 19.43 -9.18 -6.17
C GLN A 134 18.06 -9.81 -6.50
N LEU A 135 17.62 -9.73 -7.76
CA LEU A 135 16.41 -10.42 -8.20
C LEU A 135 16.54 -11.95 -8.06
N GLN A 136 17.71 -12.50 -8.36
CA GLN A 136 17.99 -13.93 -8.18
C GLN A 136 17.97 -14.33 -6.69
N MET A 137 18.56 -13.51 -5.81
CA MET A 137 18.48 -13.72 -4.36
C MET A 137 17.02 -13.72 -3.87
N TYR A 138 16.25 -12.75 -4.32
CA TYR A 138 14.83 -12.63 -3.96
C TYR A 138 14.03 -13.84 -4.46
N LYS A 139 14.21 -14.22 -5.74
CA LYS A 139 13.57 -15.39 -6.35
C LYS A 139 13.92 -16.67 -5.60
N SER A 140 15.20 -16.88 -5.33
CA SER A 140 15.68 -18.03 -4.56
C SER A 140 15.04 -18.09 -3.17
N PHE A 141 14.93 -16.97 -2.45
CA PHE A 141 14.27 -16.90 -1.15
C PHE A 141 12.83 -17.42 -1.22
N VAL A 142 12.03 -16.90 -2.18
CA VAL A 142 10.61 -17.29 -2.30
C VAL A 142 10.49 -18.75 -2.76
N GLU A 143 11.25 -19.18 -3.76
CA GLU A 143 11.18 -20.54 -4.30
C GLU A 143 11.53 -21.62 -3.26
N HIS A 144 12.41 -21.28 -2.29
CA HIS A 144 12.81 -22.22 -1.23
C HIS A 144 11.85 -22.20 -0.01
N GLY A 145 10.81 -21.37 -0.01
CA GLY A 145 9.76 -21.39 0.99
C GLY A 145 9.64 -20.09 1.79
N GLY A 146 10.43 -19.08 1.50
CA GLY A 146 10.28 -17.76 2.12
C GLY A 146 8.93 -17.13 1.79
N GLY A 147 8.22 -16.65 2.81
CA GLY A 147 6.96 -15.93 2.64
C GLY A 147 7.18 -14.47 2.26
N VAL A 148 6.20 -13.87 1.56
CA VAL A 148 6.23 -12.44 1.23
C VAL A 148 4.88 -11.79 1.48
N VAL A 149 4.88 -10.68 2.19
CA VAL A 149 3.77 -9.72 2.24
C VAL A 149 4.19 -8.47 1.48
N SER A 150 3.58 -8.23 0.31
CA SER A 150 3.89 -7.10 -0.57
C SER A 150 2.79 -6.04 -0.48
N ILE A 151 3.16 -4.83 -0.04
CA ILE A 151 2.19 -3.77 0.24
C ILE A 151 2.38 -2.62 -0.73
N HIS A 152 1.29 -2.26 -1.41
CA HIS A 152 1.12 -1.07 -2.24
C HIS A 152 2.22 -0.93 -3.31
N GLU A 153 3.01 0.11 -3.27
CA GLU A 153 4.06 0.40 -4.26
C GLU A 153 5.17 -0.66 -4.32
N SER A 154 5.23 -1.53 -3.33
CA SER A 154 6.19 -2.63 -3.36
C SER A 154 5.94 -3.63 -4.50
N CYS A 155 4.81 -3.58 -5.19
CA CYS A 155 4.57 -4.35 -6.42
C CYS A 155 5.11 -3.67 -7.69
N ILE A 156 5.67 -2.46 -7.57
CA ILE A 156 6.22 -1.70 -8.70
C ILE A 156 7.72 -1.94 -8.83
N MET A 157 8.12 -2.65 -9.88
CA MET A 157 9.54 -2.84 -10.22
C MET A 157 9.94 -1.89 -11.35
N ARG A 158 11.00 -1.14 -11.11
CA ARG A 158 11.63 -0.30 -12.14
C ARG A 158 13.08 -0.78 -12.37
N PRO A 159 13.59 -0.80 -13.60
CA PRO A 159 12.86 -0.53 -14.83
C PRO A 159 11.84 -1.63 -15.17
N VAL A 160 10.77 -1.27 -15.84
CA VAL A 160 9.63 -2.14 -16.20
C VAL A 160 10.06 -3.46 -16.88
N LYS A 161 11.19 -3.46 -17.60
CA LYS A 161 11.75 -4.70 -18.21
C LYS A 161 12.03 -5.82 -17.18
N ARG A 162 12.19 -5.49 -15.90
CA ARG A 162 12.38 -6.44 -14.81
C ARG A 162 11.07 -6.85 -14.12
N ALA A 163 9.97 -6.18 -14.45
CA ALA A 163 8.67 -6.46 -13.86
C ALA A 163 8.22 -7.92 -14.07
N ALA A 164 8.57 -8.52 -15.21
CA ALA A 164 8.23 -9.91 -15.49
C ALA A 164 8.92 -10.88 -14.53
N ILE A 165 10.23 -10.71 -14.30
CA ILE A 165 10.99 -11.54 -13.35
C ILE A 165 10.49 -11.28 -11.91
N TYR A 166 10.20 -10.04 -11.58
CA TYR A 166 9.69 -9.69 -10.27
C TYR A 166 8.28 -10.26 -10.02
N ALA A 167 7.43 -10.27 -11.05
CA ALA A 167 6.12 -10.92 -10.98
C ALA A 167 6.22 -12.45 -10.75
N GLU A 168 7.30 -13.10 -11.18
CA GLU A 168 7.55 -14.50 -10.83
C GLU A 168 7.77 -14.71 -9.33
N CYS A 169 8.27 -13.67 -8.64
CA CYS A 169 8.49 -13.72 -7.21
C CYS A 169 7.22 -13.43 -6.40
N ILE A 170 6.43 -12.42 -6.81
CA ILE A 170 5.32 -11.91 -6.00
C ILE A 170 3.92 -12.05 -6.64
N GLY A 171 3.83 -12.67 -7.80
CA GLY A 171 2.58 -12.92 -8.51
C GLY A 171 2.12 -11.79 -9.42
N CYS A 172 2.22 -10.54 -8.98
CA CYS A 172 1.80 -9.36 -9.73
C CYS A 172 2.86 -8.27 -9.74
N SER A 173 2.99 -7.53 -10.84
CA SER A 173 3.85 -6.35 -10.91
C SER A 173 3.31 -5.30 -11.87
N TRP A 174 3.75 -4.07 -11.69
CA TRP A 174 3.39 -2.94 -12.55
C TRP A 174 3.95 -3.09 -13.96
N LYS A 175 3.10 -2.94 -14.99
CA LYS A 175 3.50 -3.04 -16.41
C LYS A 175 4.08 -1.74 -16.97
N GLY A 176 3.99 -0.64 -16.22
CA GLY A 176 4.31 0.70 -16.67
C GLY A 176 3.08 1.59 -16.83
N ASN A 177 3.29 2.90 -16.83
CA ASN A 177 2.22 3.91 -16.79
C ASN A 177 1.31 3.93 -18.03
N LYS A 178 1.70 3.29 -19.12
CA LYS A 178 0.85 3.17 -20.32
C LYS A 178 -0.23 2.10 -20.17
N GLU A 179 0.06 1.06 -19.43
CA GLU A 179 -0.79 -0.12 -19.30
C GLU A 179 -1.45 -0.21 -17.93
N SER A 180 -0.66 -0.33 -16.87
CA SER A 180 -1.21 -0.36 -15.51
C SER A 180 -1.87 0.95 -15.15
N LYS A 181 -2.90 0.87 -14.34
CA LYS A 181 -3.75 1.99 -13.94
C LYS A 181 -3.76 2.12 -12.43
N TRP A 182 -3.98 3.33 -11.97
CA TRP A 182 -4.14 3.63 -10.56
C TRP A 182 -5.21 4.70 -10.36
N SER A 183 -5.88 4.71 -9.25
CA SER A 183 -6.68 5.84 -8.81
C SER A 183 -7.02 5.76 -7.32
N LYS A 184 -7.30 6.91 -6.76
CA LYS A 184 -7.90 7.04 -5.44
C LYS A 184 -9.34 6.54 -5.47
N PHE A 185 -9.76 5.98 -4.35
CA PHE A 185 -11.13 5.58 -4.12
C PHE A 185 -11.58 6.04 -2.73
N ASP A 186 -12.87 6.17 -2.55
CA ASP A 186 -13.50 6.59 -1.29
C ASP A 186 -14.52 5.53 -0.82
N HIS A 187 -15.21 5.80 0.27
CA HIS A 187 -16.23 4.92 0.84
C HIS A 187 -17.37 4.54 -0.11
N SER A 188 -17.49 5.20 -1.27
CA SER A 188 -18.48 4.83 -2.29
C SER A 188 -18.10 3.61 -3.11
N TYR A 189 -16.83 3.19 -3.06
CA TYR A 189 -16.35 1.97 -3.69
C TYR A 189 -16.28 0.84 -2.67
N PRO A 190 -17.12 -0.19 -2.77
CA PRO A 190 -16.98 -1.36 -1.92
C PRO A 190 -15.76 -2.19 -2.35
N LEU A 191 -14.97 -2.56 -1.37
CA LEU A 191 -13.95 -3.60 -1.52
C LEU A 191 -14.59 -4.94 -1.17
N PHE A 192 -14.83 -5.77 -2.17
CA PHE A 192 -15.34 -7.13 -1.98
C PHE A 192 -14.24 -8.10 -1.66
N LEU A 193 -14.51 -9.01 -0.73
CA LEU A 193 -13.60 -10.03 -0.25
C LEU A 193 -14.05 -11.42 -0.67
N ASN A 194 -13.12 -12.24 -1.13
CA ASN A 194 -13.34 -13.68 -1.26
C ASN A 194 -13.35 -14.32 0.13
N THR A 195 -14.52 -14.41 0.76
CA THR A 195 -14.68 -14.96 2.11
C THR A 195 -14.57 -16.50 2.17
N GLU A 196 -14.42 -17.17 1.03
CA GLU A 196 -14.12 -18.60 0.95
C GLU A 196 -12.59 -18.85 1.06
N HIS A 197 -11.79 -17.86 0.72
CA HIS A 197 -10.34 -17.96 0.85
C HIS A 197 -9.91 -17.98 2.32
N PRO A 198 -8.99 -18.87 2.76
CA PRO A 198 -8.59 -19.03 4.16
C PRO A 198 -8.15 -17.73 4.85
N ALA A 199 -7.50 -16.81 4.15
CA ALA A 199 -7.11 -15.53 4.71
C ALA A 199 -8.32 -14.66 5.09
N PHE A 200 -9.48 -14.84 4.46
CA PHE A 200 -10.65 -13.97 4.63
C PHE A 200 -11.90 -14.66 5.17
N VAL A 201 -11.82 -15.93 5.51
CA VAL A 201 -12.91 -16.66 6.16
C VAL A 201 -13.41 -15.91 7.40
N GLY A 202 -14.73 -15.76 7.52
CA GLY A 202 -15.41 -15.11 8.65
C GLY A 202 -15.36 -13.58 8.62
N LEU A 203 -14.82 -12.98 7.56
CA LEU A 203 -14.89 -11.52 7.33
C LEU A 203 -16.20 -11.15 6.62
N PRO A 204 -16.62 -9.88 6.67
CA PRO A 204 -17.72 -9.37 5.84
C PRO A 204 -17.45 -9.57 4.35
N LYS A 205 -18.48 -9.80 3.55
CA LYS A 205 -18.34 -9.90 2.08
C LYS A 205 -17.77 -8.64 1.44
N SER A 206 -18.04 -7.47 2.02
CA SER A 206 -17.48 -6.20 1.56
C SER A 206 -17.18 -5.26 2.72
N ILE A 207 -16.19 -4.39 2.50
CA ILE A 207 -15.79 -3.34 3.42
C ILE A 207 -15.62 -2.02 2.67
N ARG A 208 -15.54 -0.91 3.38
CA ARG A 208 -15.38 0.42 2.78
C ARG A 208 -14.37 1.24 3.54
N PHE A 209 -13.37 1.74 2.84
CA PHE A 209 -12.40 2.71 3.34
C PHE A 209 -11.88 3.57 2.19
N ASN A 210 -11.13 4.61 2.48
CA ASN A 210 -10.52 5.45 1.46
C ASN A 210 -9.08 5.02 1.24
N ASP A 211 -8.64 4.89 -0.01
CA ASP A 211 -7.23 4.66 -0.32
C ASP A 211 -6.93 4.91 -1.80
N GLU A 212 -5.85 4.34 -2.27
CA GLU A 212 -5.47 4.21 -3.67
C GLU A 212 -5.37 2.73 -4.02
N SER A 213 -5.68 2.38 -5.26
CA SER A 213 -5.53 1.03 -5.77
C SER A 213 -4.92 1.03 -7.16
N TYR A 214 -4.18 -0.03 -7.47
CA TYR A 214 -3.66 -0.30 -8.80
C TYR A 214 -4.41 -1.46 -9.44
N TRP A 215 -4.53 -1.44 -10.76
CA TRP A 215 -5.11 -2.55 -11.52
C TRP A 215 -4.48 -2.67 -12.91
N ASN A 216 -4.90 -3.69 -13.66
CA ASN A 216 -4.27 -4.06 -14.92
C ASN A 216 -2.77 -4.31 -14.77
N LEU A 217 -2.41 -5.07 -13.73
CA LEU A 217 -1.03 -5.47 -13.46
C LEU A 217 -0.58 -6.61 -14.39
N LEU A 218 0.72 -6.76 -14.54
CA LEU A 218 1.31 -8.00 -15.02
C LEU A 218 1.04 -9.09 -13.97
N THR A 219 0.26 -10.09 -14.33
CA THR A 219 -0.22 -11.11 -13.41
C THR A 219 0.24 -12.49 -13.88
N ARG A 220 0.72 -13.32 -12.95
CA ARG A 220 1.12 -14.70 -13.23
C ARG A 220 -0.09 -15.63 -13.18
N ASP A 221 -0.03 -16.75 -13.91
CA ASP A 221 -1.16 -17.66 -14.13
C ASP A 221 -1.77 -18.27 -12.84
N LYS A 222 -1.01 -18.38 -11.77
CA LYS A 222 -1.45 -18.98 -10.50
C LYS A 222 -1.82 -17.96 -9.44
N VAL A 223 -1.95 -16.69 -9.82
CA VAL A 223 -2.42 -15.65 -8.89
C VAL A 223 -3.89 -15.85 -8.62
N GLU A 224 -4.26 -15.93 -7.35
CA GLU A 224 -5.63 -15.87 -6.91
C GLU A 224 -5.93 -14.46 -6.40
N VAL A 225 -6.84 -13.75 -7.05
CA VAL A 225 -7.37 -12.48 -6.56
C VAL A 225 -8.35 -12.79 -5.44
N ILE A 226 -8.10 -12.24 -4.27
CA ILE A 226 -8.93 -12.48 -3.06
C ILE A 226 -9.67 -11.25 -2.58
N ALA A 227 -9.39 -10.06 -3.14
CA ALA A 227 -10.24 -8.88 -3.00
C ALA A 227 -10.16 -7.99 -4.24
N ALA A 228 -11.27 -7.36 -4.57
CA ALA A 228 -11.41 -6.44 -5.68
C ALA A 228 -12.32 -5.27 -5.33
N LEU A 229 -11.98 -4.07 -5.83
CA LEU A 229 -12.85 -2.91 -5.77
C LEU A 229 -13.88 -3.01 -6.89
N ALA A 230 -15.14 -2.92 -6.53
CA ALA A 230 -16.23 -2.91 -7.47
C ALA A 230 -16.63 -1.49 -7.90
N PRO A 231 -17.29 -1.34 -9.06
CA PRO A 231 -17.97 -0.09 -9.42
C PRO A 231 -18.95 0.35 -8.33
N LYS A 232 -19.13 1.67 -8.21
CA LYS A 232 -20.08 2.26 -7.24
C LYS A 232 -21.52 1.75 -7.38
N SER A 233 -21.89 1.39 -8.60
CA SER A 233 -23.23 0.93 -8.97
C SER A 233 -23.51 -0.53 -8.61
N LEU A 234 -22.49 -1.29 -8.21
CA LEU A 234 -22.69 -2.71 -7.91
C LEU A 234 -23.35 -2.88 -6.54
N GLU A 235 -24.39 -3.68 -6.49
CA GLU A 235 -25.13 -3.98 -5.25
C GLU A 235 -24.30 -4.81 -4.27
N SER A 236 -24.64 -4.73 -2.99
CA SER A 236 -23.82 -5.33 -1.92
C SER A 236 -23.96 -6.85 -1.79
N ASP A 237 -24.95 -7.44 -2.40
CA ASP A 237 -25.28 -8.87 -2.29
C ASP A 237 -24.78 -9.73 -3.45
N VAL A 238 -24.09 -9.12 -4.42
CA VAL A 238 -23.44 -9.87 -5.50
C VAL A 238 -22.34 -10.78 -4.99
N SER A 239 -22.08 -11.86 -5.71
CA SER A 239 -20.96 -12.76 -5.41
C SER A 239 -19.62 -12.16 -5.79
N PHE A 240 -18.54 -12.60 -5.14
CA PHE A 240 -17.18 -12.17 -5.48
C PHE A 240 -16.81 -12.47 -6.95
N SER A 241 -17.31 -13.59 -7.49
CA SER A 241 -17.08 -13.95 -8.89
C SER A 241 -17.77 -13.02 -9.88
N GLU A 242 -18.92 -12.44 -9.52
CA GLU A 242 -19.59 -11.43 -10.33
C GLU A 242 -18.82 -10.10 -10.28
N VAL A 243 -18.27 -9.73 -9.12
CA VAL A 243 -17.41 -8.55 -9.00
C VAL A 243 -16.21 -8.65 -9.93
N LEU A 244 -15.54 -9.80 -10.00
CA LEU A 244 -14.36 -9.98 -10.87
C LEU A 244 -14.69 -9.90 -12.36
N LYS A 245 -15.94 -10.13 -12.76
CA LYS A 245 -16.41 -10.03 -14.15
C LYS A 245 -16.89 -8.64 -14.53
N ALA A 246 -17.09 -7.75 -13.58
CA ALA A 246 -17.55 -6.39 -13.85
C ALA A 246 -16.49 -5.62 -14.67
N GLU A 247 -16.91 -4.93 -15.72
CA GLU A 247 -16.04 -4.24 -16.66
C GLU A 247 -15.10 -3.22 -15.97
N ASP A 248 -15.61 -2.52 -14.95
CA ASP A 248 -14.87 -1.52 -14.20
C ASP A 248 -14.29 -2.05 -12.88
N ALA A 249 -14.27 -3.36 -12.68
CA ALA A 249 -13.68 -3.93 -11.47
C ALA A 249 -12.19 -3.65 -11.41
N ARG A 250 -11.75 -3.08 -10.29
CA ARG A 250 -10.33 -2.94 -10.00
C ARG A 250 -9.87 -4.21 -9.30
N SER A 251 -9.55 -5.19 -10.10
CA SER A 251 -8.99 -6.45 -9.64
C SER A 251 -7.62 -6.22 -8.98
N HIS A 252 -7.18 -7.17 -8.17
CA HIS A 252 -5.88 -7.13 -7.49
C HIS A 252 -5.79 -6.12 -6.34
N ALA A 253 -6.89 -5.74 -5.69
CA ALA A 253 -6.79 -5.02 -4.44
C ALA A 253 -6.04 -5.86 -3.40
N PHE A 254 -6.34 -7.17 -3.34
CA PHE A 254 -5.53 -8.17 -2.65
C PHE A 254 -5.44 -9.46 -3.47
N TRP A 255 -4.28 -10.11 -3.40
CA TRP A 255 -4.04 -11.39 -4.07
C TRP A 255 -3.19 -12.32 -3.23
N THR A 256 -3.27 -13.60 -3.55
CA THR A 256 -2.34 -14.62 -3.09
C THR A 256 -1.66 -15.28 -4.27
N TYR A 257 -0.47 -15.80 -4.03
CA TYR A 257 0.33 -16.45 -5.04
C TYR A 257 1.30 -17.45 -4.38
N GLN A 258 1.60 -18.52 -5.08
CA GLN A 258 2.62 -19.48 -4.67
C GLN A 258 3.74 -19.50 -5.70
N SER A 259 4.96 -19.20 -5.26
CA SER A 259 6.18 -19.27 -6.06
C SER A 259 7.10 -20.33 -5.46
N GLY A 260 7.27 -21.46 -6.17
CA GLY A 260 7.96 -22.60 -5.59
C GLY A 260 7.26 -23.09 -4.32
N LYS A 261 7.98 -23.09 -3.20
CA LYS A 261 7.44 -23.42 -1.87
C LYS A 261 6.95 -22.21 -1.09
N GLY A 262 7.34 -21.01 -1.53
CA GLY A 262 7.00 -19.76 -0.85
C GLY A 262 5.58 -19.29 -1.16
N ARG A 263 4.98 -18.65 -0.20
CA ARG A 263 3.61 -18.08 -0.29
C ARG A 263 3.68 -16.56 -0.25
N VAL A 264 2.90 -15.93 -1.10
CA VAL A 264 2.87 -14.48 -1.25
C VAL A 264 1.45 -13.97 -0.99
N PHE A 265 1.35 -12.97 -0.13
CA PHE A 265 0.14 -12.18 0.04
C PHE A 265 0.45 -10.74 -0.40
N GLY A 266 -0.27 -10.25 -1.38
CA GLY A 266 -0.05 -8.91 -1.93
C GLY A 266 -1.27 -8.03 -1.86
N THR A 267 -1.05 -6.72 -1.79
CA THR A 267 -2.11 -5.72 -1.87
C THR A 267 -1.65 -4.49 -2.63
N THR A 268 -2.54 -3.92 -3.43
CA THR A 268 -2.32 -2.61 -4.07
C THR A 268 -2.84 -1.44 -3.23
N THR A 269 -3.52 -1.71 -2.12
CA THR A 269 -3.95 -0.69 -1.15
C THR A 269 -2.87 -0.43 -0.11
N GLY A 270 -2.89 0.74 0.54
CA GLY A 270 -1.91 1.13 1.55
C GLY A 270 -1.10 2.37 1.17
N HIS A 271 -1.67 3.23 0.31
CA HIS A 271 -1.06 4.50 -0.06
C HIS A 271 -1.01 5.48 1.11
N TYR A 272 -2.12 5.63 1.82
CA TYR A 272 -2.24 6.63 2.88
C TYR A 272 -1.90 6.08 4.25
N THR A 273 -1.21 6.89 5.04
CA THR A 273 -0.88 6.57 6.43
C THR A 273 -2.11 6.25 7.29
N TYR A 274 -3.22 6.96 7.07
CA TYR A 274 -4.45 6.71 7.84
C TYR A 274 -5.06 5.32 7.58
N THR A 275 -4.85 4.72 6.42
CA THR A 275 -5.31 3.36 6.10
C THR A 275 -4.76 2.34 7.10
N TYR A 276 -3.52 2.52 7.52
CA TYR A 276 -2.89 1.64 8.52
C TYR A 276 -3.42 1.83 9.95
N TYR A 277 -4.21 2.86 10.19
CA TYR A 277 -4.94 3.03 11.45
C TYR A 277 -6.36 2.46 11.41
N ASP A 278 -6.86 2.05 10.23
CA ASP A 278 -8.12 1.34 10.10
C ASP A 278 -7.99 -0.07 10.66
N PRO A 279 -8.82 -0.47 11.66
CA PRO A 279 -8.73 -1.79 12.28
C PRO A 279 -8.97 -2.93 11.28
N MET A 280 -9.86 -2.74 10.31
CA MET A 280 -10.16 -3.75 9.31
C MET A 280 -8.99 -3.95 8.35
N TYR A 281 -8.35 -2.87 7.89
CA TYR A 281 -7.16 -2.98 7.04
C TYR A 281 -6.02 -3.70 7.76
N ARG A 282 -5.78 -3.38 9.04
CA ARG A 282 -4.80 -4.10 9.86
C ARG A 282 -5.14 -5.59 9.96
N LEU A 283 -6.42 -5.91 10.17
CA LEU A 283 -6.87 -7.29 10.25
C LEU A 283 -6.61 -8.04 8.94
N LEU A 284 -6.87 -7.41 7.78
CA LEU A 284 -6.56 -8.00 6.47
C LEU A 284 -5.06 -8.28 6.33
N LEU A 285 -4.19 -7.33 6.69
CA LEU A 285 -2.75 -7.52 6.64
C LEU A 285 -2.27 -8.62 7.58
N MET A 286 -2.75 -8.64 8.82
CA MET A 286 -2.37 -9.66 9.82
C MET A 286 -2.82 -11.06 9.41
N ARG A 287 -3.99 -11.18 8.79
CA ARG A 287 -4.48 -12.46 8.26
C ARG A 287 -3.69 -12.91 7.04
N GLY A 288 -3.34 -11.98 6.15
CA GLY A 288 -2.46 -12.26 5.03
C GLY A 288 -1.08 -12.73 5.48
N LEU A 289 -0.53 -12.09 6.50
CA LEU A 289 0.73 -12.46 7.12
C LEU A 289 0.66 -13.87 7.73
N ALA A 290 -0.39 -14.17 8.50
CA ALA A 290 -0.61 -15.49 9.06
C ALA A 290 -0.78 -16.55 7.97
N TRP A 291 -1.51 -16.23 6.89
CA TRP A 291 -1.69 -17.13 5.76
C TRP A 291 -0.36 -17.43 5.05
N THR A 292 0.55 -16.47 4.91
CA THR A 292 1.88 -16.70 4.30
C THR A 292 2.77 -17.61 5.11
N LEU A 293 2.59 -17.68 6.43
CA LEU A 293 3.38 -18.50 7.35
C LEU A 293 2.77 -19.90 7.59
N ASN A 294 1.50 -20.09 7.29
CA ASN A 294 0.83 -21.39 7.50
C ASN A 294 1.24 -22.37 6.39
N GLU A 295 1.75 -23.54 6.80
CA GLU A 295 2.01 -24.70 5.95
C GLU A 295 0.71 -25.44 5.56
#